data_fa6552a50af9a1c26a903632c84fe9ce
#
_entry.id   fa6552a50af9a1c26a903632c84fe9ce
#
_cell.length_a   1.000
_cell.length_b   1.000
_cell.length_c   1.000
_cell.angle_alpha   90.00
_cell.angle_beta   90.00
_cell.angle_gamma   90.00
#
_symmetry.space_group_name_H-M   'P 1'
#
loop_
_entity.id
_entity.type
_entity.pdbx_description
1 polymer ?
#
loop_
_entity_poly.entity_id
_entity_poly.type
_entity_poly.pdbx_seq_one_letter_code
_entity_poly.pdbx_strand_id
1 'polypeptide(L)'
;GVKCICYNFMPVFDWTRTQLDYELEDGSTTLVYYQEQVDKVNPLESDSDLTLPGWDASYTREELKAVVAEYNAMSEDDLWNNLKYFLEKVIPVAAECDVNMAIHEDDPCWSIFGLPRIITCEENLDRFLKLVDDKHNGITLCAGSLGCSNKNDVAKMAAKYAKMGRIHFVHMRNVKVLDNGFEESAH
;
A
#
# COMPACT_ATOMS: atom_id res chain seq x y z
N GLY A 1 3.54 27.11 0.99
CA GLY A 1 2.93 26.20 0.01
C GLY A 1 3.15 24.74 0.43
N VAL A 2 2.53 23.81 -0.27
CA VAL A 2 2.73 22.36 -0.08
C VAL A 2 4.17 22.01 -0.48
N LYS A 3 4.84 21.19 0.32
CA LYS A 3 6.23 20.78 0.08
C LYS A 3 6.37 19.27 -0.20
N CYS A 4 5.37 18.48 0.18
CA CYS A 4 5.33 17.05 -0.05
C CYS A 4 3.90 16.60 -0.35
N ILE A 5 3.75 15.72 -1.34
CA ILE A 5 2.49 15.04 -1.68
C ILE A 5 2.72 13.55 -1.46
N CYS A 6 2.04 12.98 -0.47
CA CYS A 6 1.97 11.55 -0.27
C CYS A 6 0.82 10.98 -1.13
N TYR A 7 1.07 9.87 -1.83
CA TYR A 7 0.07 9.24 -2.70
C TYR A 7 0.23 7.73 -2.74
N ASN A 8 -0.86 7.04 -3.05
CA ASN A 8 -0.91 5.60 -3.27
C ASN A 8 -1.02 5.30 -4.78
N PHE A 9 -0.54 4.14 -5.20
CA PHE A 9 -0.68 3.65 -6.57
C PHE A 9 -1.02 2.15 -6.56
N MET A 10 -2.11 1.80 -5.92
CA MET A 10 -2.57 0.42 -5.80
C MET A 10 -3.95 0.23 -6.45
N PRO A 11 -4.19 -0.92 -7.10
CA PRO A 11 -5.46 -1.18 -7.77
C PRO A 11 -6.60 -1.31 -6.77
N VAL A 12 -7.67 -0.57 -6.99
CA VAL A 12 -9.00 -0.66 -6.36
C VAL A 12 -8.98 -0.46 -4.85
N PHE A 13 -8.25 -1.28 -4.13
CA PHE A 13 -8.27 -1.35 -2.67
C PHE A 13 -7.05 -0.69 -2.06
N ASP A 14 -7.30 0.24 -1.15
CA ASP A 14 -6.29 0.87 -0.31
C ASP A 14 -5.84 -0.10 0.81
N TRP A 15 -5.52 0.38 1.99
CA TRP A 15 -5.20 -0.49 3.12
C TRP A 15 -6.37 -1.42 3.44
N THR A 16 -6.05 -2.66 3.79
CA THR A 16 -7.05 -3.69 4.05
C THR A 16 -6.91 -4.21 5.47
N ARG A 17 -8.03 -4.22 6.21
CA ARG A 17 -8.15 -4.84 7.54
C ARG A 17 -9.38 -5.74 7.56
N THR A 18 -9.31 -6.79 8.36
CA THR A 18 -10.44 -7.71 8.52
C THR A 18 -11.33 -7.33 9.70
N GLN A 19 -10.77 -6.61 10.68
CA GLN A 19 -11.51 -6.10 11.82
C GLN A 19 -10.84 -4.81 12.34
N LEU A 20 -11.64 -3.85 12.82
CA LEU A 20 -11.15 -2.55 13.30
C LEU A 20 -11.16 -2.42 14.82
N ASP A 21 -11.76 -3.35 15.54
CA ASP A 21 -12.05 -3.30 16.96
C ASP A 21 -11.71 -4.62 17.67
N TYR A 22 -10.68 -5.31 17.18
CA TYR A 22 -10.21 -6.55 17.80
C TYR A 22 -9.71 -6.26 19.22
N GLU A 23 -10.29 -6.94 20.21
CA GLU A 23 -9.95 -6.75 21.63
C GLU A 23 -8.68 -7.55 21.97
N LEU A 24 -7.68 -6.86 22.52
CA LEU A 24 -6.45 -7.43 23.04
C LEU A 24 -6.62 -7.91 24.49
N GLU A 25 -5.67 -8.70 24.98
CA GLU A 25 -5.68 -9.26 26.35
C GLU A 25 -5.74 -8.21 27.45
N ASP A 26 -5.26 -6.99 27.18
CA ASP A 26 -5.29 -5.86 28.13
C ASP A 26 -6.60 -5.04 28.07
N GLY A 27 -7.57 -5.46 27.23
CA GLY A 27 -8.84 -4.79 27.02
C GLY A 27 -8.80 -3.58 26.07
N SER A 28 -7.64 -3.28 25.48
CA SER A 28 -7.57 -2.31 24.40
C SER A 28 -8.04 -2.92 23.08
N THR A 29 -8.40 -2.06 22.10
CA THR A 29 -8.80 -2.52 20.77
C THR A 29 -7.76 -2.15 19.73
N THR A 30 -7.60 -2.99 18.70
CA THR A 30 -6.69 -2.76 17.59
C THR A 30 -7.27 -3.21 16.27
N LEU A 31 -6.63 -2.79 15.19
CA LEU A 31 -6.94 -3.24 13.84
C LEU A 31 -6.14 -4.51 13.54
N VAL A 32 -6.78 -5.47 12.87
CA VAL A 32 -6.14 -6.73 12.50
C VAL A 32 -6.38 -7.08 11.03
N TYR A 33 -5.45 -7.84 10.49
CA TYR A 33 -5.56 -8.50 9.20
C TYR A 33 -5.32 -10.00 9.37
N TYR A 34 -6.29 -10.81 8.97
CA TYR A 34 -6.17 -12.27 8.92
C TYR A 34 -6.45 -12.76 7.50
N GLN A 35 -5.48 -13.43 6.90
CA GLN A 35 -5.61 -13.94 5.53
C GLN A 35 -6.81 -14.87 5.37
N GLU A 36 -7.07 -15.75 6.34
CA GLU A 36 -8.21 -16.65 6.30
C GLU A 36 -9.58 -15.96 6.25
N GLN A 37 -9.67 -14.73 6.78
CA GLN A 37 -10.89 -13.93 6.69
C GLN A 37 -11.01 -13.28 5.32
N VAL A 38 -9.90 -12.79 4.77
CA VAL A 38 -9.84 -12.23 3.40
C VAL A 38 -10.20 -13.28 2.37
N ASP A 39 -9.69 -14.51 2.51
CA ASP A 39 -9.95 -15.62 1.58
C ASP A 39 -11.43 -16.05 1.53
N LYS A 40 -12.19 -15.74 2.59
CA LYS A 40 -13.64 -15.99 2.65
C LYS A 40 -14.46 -14.91 1.95
N VAL A 41 -13.86 -13.76 1.70
CA VAL A 41 -14.54 -12.63 1.05
C VAL A 41 -14.32 -12.74 -0.46
N ASN A 42 -15.41 -12.91 -1.20
CA ASN A 42 -15.36 -12.75 -2.64
C ASN A 42 -16.00 -11.39 -3.01
N PRO A 43 -15.19 -10.37 -3.36
CA PRO A 43 -15.72 -9.06 -3.69
C PRO A 43 -16.62 -9.04 -4.90
N LEU A 44 -16.68 -10.14 -5.66
CA LEU A 44 -17.48 -10.31 -6.87
C LEU A 44 -18.82 -11.04 -6.62
N GLU A 45 -19.00 -11.70 -5.47
CA GLU A 45 -20.24 -12.41 -5.15
C GLU A 45 -21.23 -11.52 -4.43
N SER A 46 -22.49 -11.60 -4.87
CA SER A 46 -23.55 -10.67 -4.46
C SER A 46 -24.14 -10.91 -3.07
N ASP A 47 -23.88 -12.08 -2.46
CA ASP A 47 -24.55 -12.54 -1.25
C ASP A 47 -23.65 -12.62 0.00
N SER A 48 -22.40 -12.16 -0.08
CA SER A 48 -21.58 -12.13 1.13
C SER A 48 -21.96 -10.92 1.98
N ASP A 49 -22.54 -11.15 3.15
CA ASP A 49 -22.68 -10.15 4.22
C ASP A 49 -21.31 -9.73 4.81
N LEU A 50 -20.23 -10.28 4.30
CA LEU A 50 -18.86 -9.99 4.68
C LEU A 50 -18.37 -8.77 3.92
N THR A 51 -18.47 -7.63 4.57
CA THR A 51 -17.82 -6.39 4.14
C THR A 51 -16.46 -6.29 4.81
N LEU A 52 -15.44 -5.88 4.07
CA LEU A 52 -14.18 -5.49 4.68
C LEU A 52 -14.25 -4.01 5.05
N PRO A 53 -13.85 -3.64 6.28
CA PRO A 53 -13.86 -2.26 6.71
C PRO A 53 -13.09 -1.35 5.74
N GLY A 54 -13.69 -0.21 5.41
CA GLY A 54 -13.07 0.83 4.58
C GLY A 54 -13.49 0.85 3.10
N TRP A 55 -14.30 -0.11 2.62
CA TRP A 55 -14.64 -0.24 1.19
C TRP A 55 -16.07 0.12 0.83
N ASP A 56 -17.00 -0.04 1.77
CA ASP A 56 -18.44 0.01 1.53
C ASP A 56 -18.96 1.35 1.06
N ALA A 57 -18.15 2.41 1.23
CA ALA A 57 -18.60 3.78 0.99
C ALA A 57 -18.20 4.35 -0.39
N SER A 58 -17.32 3.67 -1.15
CA SER A 58 -16.69 4.28 -2.34
C SER A 58 -17.25 3.79 -3.66
N TYR A 59 -17.85 2.58 -3.72
CA TYR A 59 -18.34 1.97 -4.94
C TYR A 59 -19.67 1.27 -4.71
N THR A 60 -20.56 1.31 -5.71
CA THR A 60 -21.65 0.32 -5.80
C THR A 60 -21.05 -1.05 -6.15
N ARG A 61 -21.79 -2.13 -5.89
CA ARG A 61 -21.32 -3.48 -6.19
C ARG A 61 -21.04 -3.70 -7.68
N GLU A 62 -21.85 -3.12 -8.56
CA GLU A 62 -21.67 -3.19 -10.00
C GLU A 62 -20.40 -2.46 -10.44
N GLU A 63 -20.16 -1.28 -9.90
CA GLU A 63 -18.93 -0.50 -10.15
C GLU A 63 -17.70 -1.26 -9.65
N LEU A 64 -17.76 -1.84 -8.44
CA LEU A 64 -16.67 -2.64 -7.89
C LEU A 64 -16.34 -3.84 -8.78
N LYS A 65 -17.37 -4.60 -9.24
CA LYS A 65 -17.19 -5.74 -10.16
C LYS A 65 -16.54 -5.32 -11.47
N ALA A 66 -16.98 -4.21 -12.04
CA ALA A 66 -16.42 -3.69 -13.30
C ALA A 66 -14.94 -3.30 -13.12
N VAL A 67 -14.61 -2.58 -12.06
CA VAL A 67 -13.24 -2.13 -11.78
C VAL A 67 -12.34 -3.31 -11.45
N VAL A 68 -12.76 -4.25 -10.62
CA VAL A 68 -11.99 -5.47 -10.31
C VAL A 68 -11.75 -6.31 -11.57
N ALA A 69 -12.75 -6.45 -12.44
CA ALA A 69 -12.61 -7.20 -13.70
C ALA A 69 -11.60 -6.52 -14.64
N GLU A 70 -11.58 -5.18 -14.71
CA GLU A 70 -10.60 -4.42 -15.49
C GLU A 70 -9.17 -4.65 -14.98
N TYR A 71 -8.96 -4.54 -13.68
CA TYR A 71 -7.64 -4.74 -13.06
C TYR A 71 -7.19 -6.19 -13.06
N ASN A 72 -8.10 -7.17 -12.98
CA ASN A 72 -7.75 -8.60 -13.12
C ASN A 72 -7.29 -8.96 -14.54
N ALA A 73 -7.64 -8.17 -15.55
CA ALA A 73 -7.14 -8.32 -16.92
C ALA A 73 -5.74 -7.67 -17.10
N MET A 74 -5.28 -6.89 -16.12
CA MET A 74 -4.01 -6.16 -16.16
C MET A 74 -2.90 -7.01 -15.53
N SER A 75 -1.78 -7.12 -16.22
CA SER A 75 -0.58 -7.75 -15.66
C SER A 75 0.14 -6.81 -14.68
N GLU A 76 1.03 -7.38 -13.87
CA GLU A 76 1.92 -6.57 -13.01
C GLU A 76 2.79 -5.61 -13.85
N ASP A 77 3.25 -6.04 -15.02
CA ASP A 77 4.05 -5.19 -15.93
C ASP A 77 3.23 -4.03 -16.51
N ASP A 78 1.94 -4.23 -16.77
CA ASP A 78 1.04 -3.13 -17.17
C ASP A 78 0.90 -2.09 -16.06
N LEU A 79 0.78 -2.55 -14.80
CA LEU A 79 0.73 -1.65 -13.64
C LEU A 79 2.03 -0.85 -13.48
N TRP A 80 3.19 -1.49 -13.65
CA TRP A 80 4.49 -0.81 -13.67
C TRP A 80 4.62 0.21 -14.81
N ASN A 81 4.12 -0.11 -16.01
CA ASN A 81 4.12 0.80 -17.15
C ASN A 81 3.20 2.00 -16.91
N ASN A 82 2.04 1.79 -16.30
CA ASN A 82 1.12 2.86 -15.91
C ASN A 82 1.75 3.78 -14.85
N LEU A 83 2.41 3.21 -13.86
CA LEU A 83 3.14 4.01 -12.85
C LEU A 83 4.26 4.82 -13.49
N LYS A 84 5.04 4.22 -14.39
CA LYS A 84 6.08 4.93 -15.14
C LYS A 84 5.50 6.10 -15.93
N TYR A 85 4.43 5.87 -16.69
CA TYR A 85 3.76 6.93 -17.44
C TYR A 85 3.29 8.08 -16.55
N PHE A 86 2.69 7.77 -15.41
CA PHE A 86 2.27 8.76 -14.40
C PHE A 86 3.48 9.58 -13.91
N LEU A 87 4.55 8.92 -13.50
CA LEU A 87 5.74 9.59 -12.97
C LEU A 87 6.42 10.48 -14.01
N GLU A 88 6.53 10.04 -15.26
CA GLU A 88 7.11 10.84 -16.36
C GLU A 88 6.35 12.14 -16.62
N LYS A 89 5.05 12.22 -16.25
CA LYS A 89 4.24 13.43 -16.38
C LYS A 89 4.27 14.29 -15.12
N VAL A 90 4.26 13.68 -13.94
CA VAL A 90 4.07 14.39 -12.68
C VAL A 90 5.39 14.87 -12.08
N ILE A 91 6.46 14.07 -12.15
CA ILE A 91 7.73 14.43 -11.50
C ILE A 91 8.37 15.71 -12.06
N PRO A 92 8.39 15.96 -13.38
CA PRO A 92 8.90 17.25 -13.90
C PRO A 92 8.14 18.46 -13.34
N VAL A 93 6.81 18.37 -13.23
CA VAL A 93 5.98 19.45 -12.67
C VAL A 93 6.24 19.62 -11.17
N ALA A 94 6.39 18.52 -10.44
CA ALA A 94 6.74 18.55 -9.03
C ALA A 94 8.11 19.22 -8.81
N ALA A 95 9.09 18.92 -9.66
CA ALA A 95 10.42 19.53 -9.63
C ALA A 95 10.37 21.04 -9.91
N GLU A 96 9.61 21.49 -10.90
CA GLU A 96 9.39 22.92 -11.20
C GLU A 96 8.76 23.66 -10.03
N CYS A 97 7.86 23.00 -9.28
CA CYS A 97 7.16 23.56 -8.13
C CYS A 97 7.93 23.42 -6.80
N ASP A 98 9.09 22.79 -6.79
CA ASP A 98 9.85 22.41 -5.57
C ASP A 98 8.99 21.64 -4.57
N VAL A 99 8.27 20.63 -5.07
CA VAL A 99 7.39 19.74 -4.32
C VAL A 99 7.90 18.30 -4.44
N ASN A 100 8.01 17.60 -3.32
CA ASN A 100 8.38 16.19 -3.31
C ASN A 100 7.14 15.31 -3.47
N MET A 101 7.25 14.29 -4.32
CA MET A 101 6.26 13.24 -4.47
C MET A 101 6.71 12.02 -3.64
N ALA A 102 5.87 11.55 -2.75
CA ALA A 102 6.16 10.45 -1.84
C ALA A 102 5.15 9.31 -2.04
N ILE A 103 5.54 8.26 -2.78
CA ILE A 103 4.67 7.09 -2.92
C ILE A 103 4.58 6.35 -1.59
N HIS A 104 3.36 5.97 -1.19
CA HIS A 104 3.13 5.12 -0.04
C HIS A 104 3.13 3.66 -0.46
N GLU A 105 3.68 2.80 0.37
CA GLU A 105 3.72 1.36 0.15
C GLU A 105 2.31 0.75 0.21
N ASP A 106 2.15 -0.37 -0.49
CA ASP A 106 0.92 -1.14 -0.48
C ASP A 106 0.68 -1.77 0.91
N ASP A 107 -0.56 -1.79 1.37
CA ASP A 107 -0.94 -2.30 2.68
C ASP A 107 -2.16 -3.25 2.60
N PRO A 108 -1.97 -4.55 2.82
CA PRO A 108 -0.71 -5.25 3.07
C PRO A 108 0.22 -5.26 1.85
N CYS A 109 1.52 -5.54 2.09
CA CYS A 109 2.54 -5.57 1.05
C CYS A 109 2.56 -6.89 0.25
N TRP A 110 1.39 -7.40 -0.11
CA TRP A 110 1.16 -8.53 -1.01
C TRP A 110 -0.16 -8.40 -1.75
N SER A 111 -0.31 -9.16 -2.84
CA SER A 111 -1.53 -9.19 -3.66
C SER A 111 -2.73 -9.69 -2.86
N ILE A 112 -3.87 -9.04 -3.02
CA ILE A 112 -5.16 -9.45 -2.45
C ILE A 112 -6.21 -9.53 -3.55
N PHE A 113 -7.14 -10.49 -3.47
CA PHE A 113 -8.21 -10.72 -4.45
C PHE A 113 -7.72 -10.87 -5.90
N GLY A 114 -6.50 -11.37 -6.09
CA GLY A 114 -5.88 -11.50 -7.40
C GLY A 114 -5.34 -10.19 -7.99
N LEU A 115 -5.52 -9.06 -7.31
CA LEU A 115 -5.05 -7.76 -7.79
C LEU A 115 -3.56 -7.58 -7.48
N PRO A 116 -2.74 -7.14 -8.45
CA PRO A 116 -1.31 -6.96 -8.25
C PRO A 116 -1.02 -5.80 -7.31
N ARG A 117 0.02 -5.95 -6.48
CA ARG A 117 0.60 -4.88 -5.68
C ARG A 117 2.09 -4.80 -5.94
N ILE A 118 2.59 -3.61 -6.22
CA ILE A 118 3.94 -3.40 -6.75
C ILE A 118 4.87 -2.57 -5.86
N ILE A 119 4.36 -1.95 -4.81
CA ILE A 119 5.19 -1.16 -3.86
C ILE A 119 5.24 -1.92 -2.53
N THR A 120 5.96 -3.05 -2.51
CA THR A 120 5.82 -4.07 -1.47
C THR A 120 7.12 -4.46 -0.77
N CYS A 121 8.27 -4.23 -1.38
CA CYS A 121 9.57 -4.69 -0.89
C CYS A 121 10.73 -3.81 -1.38
N GLU A 122 11.93 -4.07 -0.88
CA GLU A 122 13.14 -3.30 -1.23
C GLU A 122 13.41 -3.28 -2.74
N GLU A 123 13.31 -4.44 -3.41
CA GLU A 123 13.55 -4.56 -4.85
C GLU A 123 12.56 -3.72 -5.65
N ASN A 124 11.31 -3.72 -5.24
CA ASN A 124 10.26 -2.96 -5.89
C ASN A 124 10.42 -1.45 -5.68
N LEU A 125 10.82 -1.02 -4.48
CA LEU A 125 11.17 0.38 -4.23
C LEU A 125 12.40 0.82 -5.04
N ASP A 126 13.40 -0.03 -5.20
CA ASP A 126 14.54 0.24 -6.07
C ASP A 126 14.13 0.36 -7.55
N ARG A 127 13.22 -0.51 -8.02
CA ARG A 127 12.63 -0.44 -9.38
C ARG A 127 11.87 0.87 -9.55
N PHE A 128 11.01 1.21 -8.59
CA PHE A 128 10.23 2.45 -8.59
C PHE A 128 11.10 3.70 -8.72
N LEU A 129 12.13 3.84 -7.89
CA LEU A 129 13.01 5.00 -7.90
C LEU A 129 13.79 5.16 -9.23
N LYS A 130 14.01 4.05 -9.94
CA LYS A 130 14.67 4.05 -11.26
C LYS A 130 13.74 4.37 -12.43
N LEU A 131 12.41 4.32 -12.25
CA LEU A 131 11.47 4.67 -13.32
C LEU A 131 11.64 6.13 -13.76
N VAL A 132 11.81 7.02 -12.80
CA VAL A 132 12.20 8.43 -13.00
C VAL A 132 13.19 8.79 -11.91
N ASP A 133 14.48 8.81 -12.23
CA ASP A 133 15.53 9.09 -11.27
C ASP A 133 15.68 10.60 -11.04
N ASP A 134 14.80 11.15 -10.23
CA ASP A 134 14.77 12.55 -9.83
C ASP A 134 14.67 12.66 -8.31
N LYS A 135 15.30 13.67 -7.72
CA LYS A 135 15.28 13.89 -6.26
C LYS A 135 13.86 14.13 -5.71
N HIS A 136 12.92 14.62 -6.52
CA HIS A 136 11.55 14.85 -6.12
C HIS A 136 10.66 13.60 -6.22
N ASN A 137 11.17 12.51 -6.83
CA ASN A 137 10.56 11.19 -6.82
C ASN A 137 11.09 10.38 -5.64
N GLY A 138 10.29 10.18 -4.62
CA GLY A 138 10.70 9.48 -3.41
C GLY A 138 9.57 8.68 -2.76
N ILE A 139 9.82 8.21 -1.57
CA ILE A 139 8.94 7.31 -0.84
C ILE A 139 8.40 7.94 0.44
N THR A 140 7.23 7.49 0.83
CA THR A 140 6.76 7.51 2.21
C THR A 140 7.32 6.26 2.87
N LEU A 141 8.14 6.38 3.89
CA LEU A 141 8.57 5.20 4.63
C LEU A 141 7.51 4.85 5.67
N CYS A 142 6.63 3.92 5.35
CA CYS A 142 5.65 3.39 6.30
C CYS A 142 6.18 2.12 6.95
N ALA A 143 6.58 2.24 8.22
CA ALA A 143 7.14 1.12 8.95
C ALA A 143 6.13 -0.03 9.17
N GLY A 144 4.84 0.27 9.27
CA GLY A 144 3.79 -0.74 9.40
C GLY A 144 3.49 -1.48 8.10
N SER A 145 3.33 -0.76 6.98
CA SER A 145 3.02 -1.40 5.68
C SER A 145 4.16 -2.31 5.21
N LEU A 146 5.40 -1.86 5.27
CA LEU A 146 6.55 -2.70 4.98
C LEU A 146 6.76 -3.80 6.04
N GLY A 147 6.53 -3.47 7.31
CA GLY A 147 6.76 -4.35 8.44
C GLY A 147 5.75 -5.49 8.59
N CYS A 148 4.62 -5.47 7.86
CA CYS A 148 3.68 -6.58 7.88
C CYS A 148 4.23 -7.86 7.23
N SER A 149 5.36 -7.77 6.52
CA SER A 149 6.09 -8.91 5.95
C SER A 149 7.45 -9.10 6.61
N ASN A 150 7.71 -10.28 7.15
CA ASN A 150 9.02 -10.68 7.67
C ASN A 150 10.14 -10.72 6.61
N LYS A 151 9.81 -10.54 5.33
CA LYS A 151 10.79 -10.45 4.23
C LYS A 151 11.44 -9.07 4.15
N ASN A 152 10.82 -8.04 4.74
CA ASN A 152 11.31 -6.68 4.73
C ASN A 152 12.10 -6.35 6.00
N ASP A 153 13.35 -5.99 5.85
CA ASP A 153 14.15 -5.35 6.90
C ASP A 153 13.95 -3.84 6.85
N VAL A 154 12.90 -3.38 7.51
CA VAL A 154 12.48 -1.96 7.47
C VAL A 154 13.58 -1.02 7.97
N ALA A 155 14.34 -1.42 8.98
CA ALA A 155 15.44 -0.59 9.51
C ALA A 155 16.56 -0.43 8.48
N LYS A 156 16.93 -1.49 7.78
CA LYS A 156 17.91 -1.45 6.70
C LYS A 156 17.42 -0.65 5.50
N MET A 157 16.16 -0.81 5.11
CA MET A 157 15.52 -0.04 4.06
C MET A 157 15.49 1.46 4.40
N ALA A 158 15.12 1.81 5.64
CA ALA A 158 15.16 3.18 6.12
C ALA A 158 16.56 3.79 6.01
N ALA A 159 17.59 3.09 6.48
CA ALA A 159 18.97 3.56 6.38
C ALA A 159 19.43 3.75 4.91
N LYS A 160 19.05 2.83 4.03
CA LYS A 160 19.37 2.88 2.59
C LYS A 160 18.74 4.10 1.92
N TYR A 161 17.42 4.24 2.01
CA TYR A 161 16.70 5.31 1.32
C TYR A 161 16.90 6.70 1.94
N ALA A 162 17.17 6.77 3.26
CA ALA A 162 17.61 8.01 3.90
C ALA A 162 18.97 8.46 3.36
N LYS A 163 19.94 7.55 3.21
CA LYS A 163 21.24 7.84 2.61
C LYS A 163 21.13 8.33 1.16
N MET A 164 20.15 7.83 0.41
CA MET A 164 19.85 8.26 -0.95
C MET A 164 19.11 9.62 -1.01
N GLY A 165 18.62 10.14 0.12
CA GLY A 165 17.79 11.35 0.16
C GLY A 165 16.41 11.17 -0.48
N ARG A 166 15.87 9.93 -0.45
CA ARG A 166 14.61 9.59 -1.14
C ARG A 166 13.45 9.31 -0.18
N ILE A 167 13.62 9.48 1.13
CA ILE A 167 12.51 9.47 2.08
C ILE A 167 11.99 10.91 2.20
N HIS A 168 10.78 11.16 1.70
CA HIS A 168 10.16 12.48 1.73
C HIS A 168 9.10 12.63 2.81
N PHE A 169 8.54 11.51 3.24
CA PHE A 169 7.58 11.43 4.33
C PHE A 169 7.85 10.18 5.16
N VAL A 170 7.60 10.23 6.45
CA VAL A 170 7.73 9.07 7.35
C VAL A 170 6.40 8.83 8.05
N HIS A 171 5.91 7.61 7.93
CA HIS A 171 4.72 7.14 8.62
C HIS A 171 5.15 6.09 9.66
N MET A 172 5.36 6.54 10.90
CA MET A 172 5.77 5.68 12.01
C MET A 172 4.58 4.91 12.54
N ARG A 173 4.41 3.72 12.04
CA ARG A 173 3.40 2.75 12.44
C ARG A 173 4.07 1.44 12.77
N ASN A 174 3.54 0.66 13.69
CA ASN A 174 4.08 -0.63 14.04
C ASN A 174 3.03 -1.74 13.94
N VAL A 175 3.47 -2.93 13.59
CA VAL A 175 2.63 -4.12 13.49
C VAL A 175 3.33 -5.31 14.16
N LYS A 176 2.55 -6.17 14.77
CA LYS A 176 2.99 -7.49 15.22
C LYS A 176 2.59 -8.50 14.16
N VAL A 177 3.58 -9.10 13.53
CA VAL A 177 3.37 -10.12 12.50
C VAL A 177 2.95 -11.44 13.14
N LEU A 178 1.92 -12.06 12.59
CA LEU A 178 1.39 -13.37 12.99
C LEU A 178 1.58 -14.37 11.84
N ASP A 179 1.37 -15.65 12.10
CA ASP A 179 1.51 -16.70 11.08
C ASP A 179 0.59 -16.47 9.87
N ASN A 180 -0.63 -16.00 10.11
CA ASN A 180 -1.67 -15.80 9.09
C ASN A 180 -2.12 -14.34 8.92
N GLY A 181 -1.29 -13.39 9.33
CA GLY A 181 -1.68 -11.98 9.26
C GLY A 181 -0.83 -11.07 10.14
N PHE A 182 -1.43 -10.01 10.63
CA PHE A 182 -0.79 -9.07 11.55
C PHE A 182 -1.82 -8.28 12.37
N GLU A 183 -1.35 -7.76 13.49
CA GLU A 183 -2.08 -6.82 14.35
C GLU A 183 -1.36 -5.48 14.33
N GLU A 184 -2.12 -4.36 14.34
CA GLU A 184 -1.51 -3.06 14.66
C GLU A 184 -1.00 -3.10 16.10
N SER A 185 0.18 -2.55 16.34
CA SER A 185 0.84 -2.64 17.64
C SER A 185 1.38 -1.30 18.10
N ALA A 186 1.29 -1.04 19.38
CA ALA A 186 1.87 0.15 20.00
C ALA A 186 3.39 0.02 20.23
N HIS A 187 3.92 -1.22 20.30
CA HIS A 187 5.33 -1.56 20.54
C HIS A 187 5.67 -2.98 20.13
#